data_d8d8ae8244febc37ef22a265c08faa96
#
_entry.id   d8d8ae8244febc37ef22a265c08faa96
#
_cell.length_a   1.000
_cell.length_b   1.000
_cell.length_c   1.000
_cell.angle_alpha   90.00
_cell.angle_beta   90.00
_cell.angle_gamma   90.00
#
_symmetry.space_group_name_H-M   'P 1'
#
loop_
_entity.id
_entity.type
_entity.pdbx_description
1 polymer ?
#
loop_
_entity_poly.entity_id
_entity_poly.type
_entity_poly.pdbx_seq_one_letter_code
_entity_poly.pdbx_strand_id
1 'polypeptide(L)'
;IYAQVDINRIKNDKSYYTGEGVGVTKEEAHQNALGEIARQIQTQILSASKEKHTDSEKKTDNNSSFTSTHEQESELAAVSSVSLRNVEMMELSPEPEAKVFCWVHKSEVERMYEERKKKVLGFIKTGKAAEKALQIDDALRYYYWALMLNKGLNTEIENDGEQMSAS
;
A
#
# COMPACT_ATOMS: atom_id res chain seq x y z
N ILE A 1 31.12 16.88 -1.82
CA ILE A 1 31.46 15.44 -1.94
C ILE A 1 30.15 14.71 -1.72
N TYR A 2 29.48 14.29 -2.80
CA TYR A 2 28.29 13.44 -2.69
C TYR A 2 28.79 12.05 -2.29
N ALA A 3 28.36 11.56 -1.13
CA ALA A 3 28.63 10.20 -0.72
C ALA A 3 28.05 9.25 -1.80
N GLN A 4 28.91 8.47 -2.42
CA GLN A 4 28.49 7.47 -3.39
C GLN A 4 27.59 6.47 -2.66
N VAL A 5 26.33 6.40 -3.08
CA VAL A 5 25.34 5.51 -2.47
C VAL A 5 25.80 4.06 -2.71
N ASP A 6 26.04 3.33 -1.64
CA ASP A 6 26.42 1.91 -1.73
C ASP A 6 25.15 1.06 -1.90
N ILE A 7 24.80 0.78 -3.16
CA ILE A 7 23.65 -0.02 -3.56
C ILE A 7 23.69 -1.41 -2.93
N ASN A 8 24.87 -2.04 -2.84
CA ASN A 8 25.00 -3.38 -2.28
C ASN A 8 24.68 -3.40 -0.80
N ARG A 9 25.03 -2.34 -0.08
CA ARG A 9 24.66 -2.17 1.31
C ARG A 9 23.14 -2.04 1.48
N ILE A 10 22.49 -1.20 0.65
CA ILE A 10 21.04 -1.00 0.70
C ILE A 10 20.29 -2.28 0.33
N LYS A 11 20.72 -3.00 -0.71
CA LYS A 11 20.12 -4.30 -1.10
C LYS A 11 20.15 -5.36 0.01
N ASN A 12 21.19 -5.35 0.82
CA ASN A 12 21.38 -6.30 1.92
C ASN A 12 20.76 -5.82 3.25
N ASP A 13 20.31 -4.58 3.32
CA ASP A 13 19.72 -4.00 4.52
C ASP A 13 18.22 -4.27 4.55
N LYS A 14 17.79 -5.11 5.50
CA LYS A 14 16.38 -5.47 5.70
C LYS A 14 15.46 -4.30 6.10
N SER A 15 16.03 -3.14 6.41
CA SER A 15 15.29 -1.92 6.77
C SER A 15 14.71 -1.21 5.54
N TYR A 16 15.08 -1.63 4.33
CA TYR A 16 14.60 -1.04 3.10
C TYR A 16 13.73 -2.00 2.29
N TYR A 17 12.76 -1.43 1.58
CA TYR A 17 12.21 -2.03 0.38
C TYR A 17 13.01 -1.55 -0.80
N THR A 18 13.36 -2.45 -1.71
CA THR A 18 14.18 -2.15 -2.88
C THR A 18 13.53 -2.71 -4.13
N GLY A 19 13.69 -2.03 -5.26
CA GLY A 19 13.19 -2.49 -6.54
C GLY A 19 14.17 -2.14 -7.66
N GLU A 20 14.33 -3.04 -8.61
CA GLU A 20 15.03 -2.80 -9.85
C GLU A 20 14.05 -2.80 -11.00
N GLY A 21 14.14 -1.80 -11.85
CA GLY A 21 13.34 -1.71 -13.06
C GLY A 21 14.21 -1.58 -14.30
N VAL A 22 13.74 -2.19 -15.37
CA VAL A 22 14.33 -2.10 -16.70
C VAL A 22 13.25 -1.60 -17.65
N GLY A 23 13.61 -0.72 -18.57
CA GLY A 23 12.68 -0.17 -19.56
C GLY A 23 13.43 0.42 -20.73
N VAL A 24 12.70 0.74 -21.80
CA VAL A 24 13.25 1.46 -22.94
C VAL A 24 13.61 2.89 -22.55
N THR A 25 12.79 3.49 -21.67
CA THR A 25 13.00 4.81 -21.11
C THR A 25 13.26 4.73 -19.61
N LYS A 26 13.89 5.77 -19.08
CA LYS A 26 14.13 5.94 -17.65
C LYS A 26 12.82 5.94 -16.85
N GLU A 27 11.78 6.59 -17.39
CA GLU A 27 10.46 6.61 -16.73
C GLU A 27 9.84 5.22 -16.64
N GLU A 28 9.89 4.43 -17.72
CA GLU A 28 9.41 3.05 -17.73
C GLU A 28 10.18 2.19 -16.73
N ALA A 29 11.51 2.29 -16.71
CA ALA A 29 12.34 1.59 -15.75
C ALA A 29 11.99 1.99 -14.31
N HIS A 30 11.75 3.28 -14.05
CA HIS A 30 11.34 3.77 -12.75
C HIS A 30 9.98 3.20 -12.31
N GLN A 31 8.98 3.20 -13.19
CA GLN A 31 7.67 2.63 -12.88
C GLN A 31 7.75 1.13 -12.59
N ASN A 32 8.58 0.39 -13.33
CA ASN A 32 8.81 -1.03 -13.08
C ASN A 32 9.48 -1.27 -11.71
N ALA A 33 10.46 -0.44 -11.32
CA ALA A 33 11.09 -0.51 -10.01
C ALA A 33 10.10 -0.20 -8.86
N LEU A 34 9.25 0.81 -9.03
CA LEU A 34 8.20 1.13 -8.05
C LEU A 34 7.17 0.01 -7.93
N GLY A 35 6.81 -0.64 -9.03
CA GLY A 35 5.92 -1.80 -9.05
C GLY A 35 6.50 -2.99 -8.26
N GLU A 36 7.82 -3.18 -8.30
CA GLU A 36 8.47 -4.22 -7.50
C GLU A 36 8.44 -3.90 -6.00
N ILE A 37 8.72 -2.66 -5.61
CA ILE A 37 8.59 -2.20 -4.21
C ILE A 37 7.14 -2.38 -3.73
N ALA A 38 6.16 -1.99 -4.53
CA ALA A 38 4.75 -2.11 -4.18
C ALA A 38 4.33 -3.56 -3.92
N ARG A 39 4.80 -4.51 -4.74
CA ARG A 39 4.56 -5.96 -4.54
C ARG A 39 5.18 -6.48 -3.25
N GLN A 40 6.39 -6.06 -2.89
CA GLN A 40 7.03 -6.44 -1.63
C GLN A 40 6.23 -5.95 -0.42
N ILE A 41 5.79 -4.69 -0.44
CA ILE A 41 4.96 -4.09 0.61
C ILE A 41 3.65 -4.86 0.76
N GLN A 42 2.96 -5.13 -0.35
CA GLN A 42 1.70 -5.86 -0.37
C GLN A 42 1.86 -7.27 0.21
N THR A 43 2.91 -8.01 -0.19
CA THR A 43 3.18 -9.35 0.32
C THR A 43 3.40 -9.33 1.83
N GLN A 44 4.10 -8.34 2.35
CA GLN A 44 4.36 -8.23 3.78
C GLN A 44 3.07 -7.91 4.56
N ILE A 45 2.22 -7.02 4.05
CA ILE A 45 0.94 -6.68 4.67
C ILE A 45 0.01 -7.89 4.70
N LEU A 46 -0.11 -8.62 3.59
CA LEU A 46 -0.91 -9.84 3.51
C LEU A 46 -0.41 -10.94 4.45
N SER A 47 0.90 -11.09 4.61
CA SER A 47 1.48 -12.05 5.54
C SER A 47 1.15 -11.68 6.98
N ALA A 48 1.32 -10.43 7.36
CA ALA A 48 1.01 -9.94 8.71
C ALA A 48 -0.50 -10.05 9.04
N SER A 49 -1.36 -9.86 8.04
CA SER A 49 -2.81 -10.03 8.17
C SER A 49 -3.19 -11.50 8.39
N LYS A 50 -2.59 -12.42 7.63
CA LYS A 50 -2.83 -13.87 7.77
C LYS A 50 -2.39 -14.41 9.14
N GLU A 51 -1.27 -13.95 9.69
CA GLU A 51 -0.81 -14.34 11.02
C GLU A 51 -1.80 -13.93 12.12
N LYS A 52 -2.41 -12.74 12.01
CA LYS A 52 -3.44 -12.28 12.95
C LYS A 52 -4.75 -13.07 12.85
N HIS A 53 -5.13 -13.53 11.65
CA HIS A 53 -6.34 -14.34 11.47
C HIS A 53 -6.19 -15.79 11.92
N THR A 54 -4.99 -16.36 11.87
CA THR A 54 -4.75 -17.77 12.29
C THR A 54 -4.96 -17.97 13.78
N ASP A 55 -4.79 -16.95 14.59
CA ASP A 55 -5.05 -17.00 16.03
C ASP A 55 -6.56 -16.87 16.39
N SER A 56 -7.40 -16.44 15.46
CA SER A 56 -8.82 -16.17 15.68
C SER A 56 -9.77 -17.24 15.11
N GLU A 57 -9.34 -18.09 14.17
CA GLU A 57 -10.20 -19.09 13.52
C GLU A 57 -9.95 -20.53 13.97
N LYS A 58 -10.51 -20.88 15.13
CA LYS A 58 -11.12 -22.20 15.32
C LYS A 58 -12.64 -22.05 15.17
N LYS A 59 -13.13 -22.15 13.96
CA LYS A 59 -14.47 -22.57 13.47
C LYS A 59 -14.94 -21.73 12.28
N THR A 60 -14.93 -22.30 11.13
CA THR A 60 -16.10 -22.64 10.30
C THR A 60 -15.64 -22.83 8.86
N ASP A 61 -15.84 -24.05 8.36
CA ASP A 61 -15.80 -24.40 6.94
C ASP A 61 -16.79 -23.51 6.17
N ASN A 62 -16.34 -22.89 5.07
CA ASN A 62 -17.01 -23.07 3.78
C ASN A 62 -16.26 -22.32 2.64
N ASN A 63 -15.92 -23.14 1.70
CA ASN A 63 -15.55 -22.98 0.32
C ASN A 63 -16.25 -21.79 -0.38
N SER A 64 -15.49 -20.75 -0.78
CA SER A 64 -15.86 -19.94 -1.95
C SER A 64 -14.71 -19.11 -2.52
N SER A 65 -14.34 -19.47 -3.75
CA SER A 65 -13.86 -18.71 -4.89
C SER A 65 -12.50 -18.04 -4.82
N PHE A 66 -11.58 -18.79 -5.36
CA PHE A 66 -10.17 -18.45 -5.64
C PHE A 66 -9.94 -17.59 -6.91
N THR A 67 -10.93 -16.97 -7.49
CA THR A 67 -10.79 -16.33 -8.80
C THR A 67 -10.74 -14.79 -8.78
N SER A 68 -11.02 -14.16 -7.64
CA SER A 68 -11.00 -12.69 -7.53
C SER A 68 -9.66 -12.10 -7.07
N THR A 69 -8.70 -12.95 -6.71
CA THR A 69 -7.46 -12.51 -6.03
C THR A 69 -6.49 -11.80 -6.99
N HIS A 70 -6.39 -12.23 -8.23
CA HIS A 70 -5.41 -11.67 -9.18
C HIS A 70 -5.76 -10.27 -9.71
N GLU A 71 -7.04 -9.99 -9.94
CA GLU A 71 -7.46 -8.66 -10.38
C GLU A 71 -7.38 -7.65 -9.23
N GLN A 72 -7.76 -8.05 -8.02
CA GLN A 72 -7.61 -7.22 -6.83
C GLN A 72 -6.15 -6.96 -6.47
N GLU A 73 -5.26 -7.94 -6.65
CA GLU A 73 -3.82 -7.79 -6.42
C GLU A 73 -3.20 -6.77 -7.38
N SER A 74 -3.58 -6.77 -8.66
CA SER A 74 -3.06 -5.80 -9.63
C SER A 74 -3.57 -4.38 -9.39
N GLU A 75 -4.84 -4.22 -8.99
CA GLU A 75 -5.44 -2.93 -8.66
C GLU A 75 -4.85 -2.32 -7.37
N LEU A 76 -4.63 -3.15 -6.34
CA LEU A 76 -3.97 -2.75 -5.10
C LEU A 76 -2.50 -2.38 -5.31
N ALA A 77 -1.78 -3.12 -6.14
CA ALA A 77 -0.39 -2.81 -6.49
C ALA A 77 -0.30 -1.46 -7.23
N ALA A 78 -1.21 -1.19 -8.16
CA ALA A 78 -1.27 0.08 -8.87
C ALA A 78 -1.59 1.26 -7.93
N VAL A 79 -2.54 1.11 -7.02
CA VAL A 79 -2.88 2.14 -6.02
C VAL A 79 -1.73 2.35 -5.02
N SER A 80 -1.00 1.30 -4.66
CA SER A 80 0.15 1.39 -3.76
C SER A 80 1.34 2.07 -4.41
N SER A 81 1.63 1.81 -5.68
CA SER A 81 2.76 2.42 -6.41
C SER A 81 2.59 3.93 -6.57
N VAL A 82 1.39 4.40 -6.86
CA VAL A 82 1.08 5.85 -6.99
C VAL A 82 1.18 6.58 -5.65
N SER A 83 1.06 5.87 -4.54
CA SER A 83 1.07 6.46 -3.20
C SER A 83 2.45 6.50 -2.54
N LEU A 84 3.46 5.84 -3.12
CA LEU A 84 4.81 5.82 -2.57
C LEU A 84 5.48 7.19 -2.74
N ARG A 85 5.79 7.82 -1.60
CA ARG A 85 6.53 9.08 -1.53
C ARG A 85 7.91 8.81 -0.93
N ASN A 86 8.84 9.75 -1.15
CA ASN A 86 10.20 9.67 -0.60
C ASN A 86 10.95 8.39 -1.04
N VAL A 87 10.62 7.85 -2.21
CA VAL A 87 11.40 6.79 -2.83
C VAL A 87 12.63 7.43 -3.44
N GLU A 88 13.79 6.97 -3.03
CA GLU A 88 15.06 7.37 -3.62
C GLU A 88 15.35 6.52 -4.86
N MET A 89 16.05 7.11 -5.83
CA MET A 89 16.31 6.48 -7.11
C MET A 89 17.76 6.70 -7.54
N MET A 90 18.34 5.67 -8.13
CA MET A 90 19.62 5.75 -8.84
C MET A 90 19.51 5.09 -10.21
N GLU A 91 19.99 5.80 -11.24
CA GLU A 91 20.11 5.25 -12.58
C GLU A 91 21.36 4.39 -12.66
N LEU A 92 21.19 3.13 -13.08
CA LEU A 92 22.28 2.16 -13.24
C LEU A 92 22.78 2.08 -14.68
N SER A 93 21.87 2.28 -15.66
CA SER A 93 22.16 2.28 -17.08
C SER A 93 21.26 3.29 -17.78
N PRO A 94 21.78 4.04 -18.76
CA PRO A 94 21.01 5.01 -19.54
C PRO A 94 20.14 4.32 -20.62
N GLU A 95 19.28 5.11 -21.25
CA GLU A 95 18.52 4.71 -22.43
C GLU A 95 19.43 4.30 -23.60
N PRO A 96 19.00 3.38 -24.50
CA PRO A 96 17.64 2.79 -24.63
C PRO A 96 17.38 1.56 -23.76
N GLU A 97 18.33 1.10 -23.00
CA GLU A 97 18.19 0.01 -22.01
C GLU A 97 18.33 0.56 -20.59
N ALA A 98 17.43 1.47 -20.25
CA ALA A 98 17.46 2.13 -18.96
C ALA A 98 17.29 1.14 -17.82
N LYS A 99 18.15 1.21 -16.82
CA LYS A 99 18.01 0.46 -15.56
C LYS A 99 18.02 1.43 -14.40
N VAL A 100 17.08 1.24 -13.50
CA VAL A 100 16.88 2.08 -12.32
C VAL A 100 16.81 1.21 -11.09
N PHE A 101 17.47 1.63 -10.03
CA PHE A 101 17.36 1.08 -8.69
C PHE A 101 16.63 2.07 -7.80
N CYS A 102 15.54 1.62 -7.17
CA CYS A 102 14.76 2.41 -6.23
C CYS A 102 14.83 1.78 -4.84
N TRP A 103 14.75 2.62 -3.79
CA TRP A 103 14.66 2.15 -2.42
C TRP A 103 13.86 3.13 -1.56
N VAL A 104 13.24 2.59 -0.53
CA VAL A 104 12.51 3.36 0.47
C VAL A 104 12.67 2.68 1.83
N HIS A 105 12.92 3.46 2.87
CA HIS A 105 13.01 2.93 4.21
C HIS A 105 11.63 2.46 4.71
N LYS A 106 11.57 1.30 5.37
CA LYS A 106 10.31 0.71 5.84
C LYS A 106 9.52 1.62 6.76
N SER A 107 10.20 2.38 7.64
CA SER A 107 9.53 3.35 8.51
C SER A 107 8.79 4.45 7.75
N GLU A 108 9.26 4.85 6.55
CA GLU A 108 8.57 5.81 5.71
C GLU A 108 7.25 5.22 5.18
N VAL A 109 7.29 3.96 4.77
CA VAL A 109 6.11 3.24 4.33
C VAL A 109 5.11 3.10 5.48
N GLU A 110 5.56 2.68 6.67
CA GLU A 110 4.73 2.58 7.88
C GLU A 110 4.08 3.93 8.23
N ARG A 111 4.85 5.02 8.18
CA ARG A 111 4.33 6.38 8.41
C ARG A 111 3.25 6.76 7.42
N MET A 112 3.43 6.45 6.13
CA MET A 112 2.44 6.72 5.09
C MET A 112 1.14 5.93 5.32
N TYR A 113 1.24 4.67 5.75
CA TYR A 113 0.07 3.87 6.11
C TYR A 113 -0.67 4.43 7.31
N GLU A 114 0.02 4.82 8.37
CA GLU A 114 -0.59 5.43 9.54
C GLU A 114 -1.26 6.78 9.22
N GLU A 115 -0.65 7.61 8.39
CA GLU A 115 -1.26 8.86 7.91
C GLU A 115 -2.54 8.60 7.11
N ARG A 116 -2.52 7.57 6.24
CA ARG A 116 -3.67 7.17 5.45
C ARG A 116 -4.80 6.64 6.33
N LYS A 117 -4.47 5.78 7.29
CA LYS A 117 -5.41 5.27 8.29
C LYS A 117 -6.08 6.39 9.09
N LYS A 118 -5.31 7.38 9.54
CA LYS A 118 -5.86 8.57 10.21
C LYS A 118 -6.83 9.34 9.33
N LYS A 119 -6.56 9.49 8.03
CA LYS A 119 -7.49 10.13 7.08
C LYS A 119 -8.78 9.34 6.91
N VAL A 120 -8.70 8.02 6.79
CA VAL A 120 -9.89 7.15 6.70
C VAL A 120 -10.76 7.32 7.94
N LEU A 121 -10.18 7.22 9.14
CA LEU A 121 -10.89 7.44 10.40
C LEU A 121 -11.50 8.84 10.48
N GLY A 122 -10.79 9.86 10.00
CA GLY A 122 -11.31 11.24 9.91
C GLY A 122 -12.55 11.33 9.03
N PHE A 123 -12.55 10.72 7.86
CA PHE A 123 -13.72 10.69 6.98
C PHE A 123 -14.90 9.92 7.58
N ILE A 124 -14.66 8.78 8.23
CA ILE A 124 -15.70 8.01 8.93
C ILE A 124 -16.33 8.86 10.03
N LYS A 125 -15.53 9.53 10.85
CA LYS A 125 -16.03 10.41 11.92
C LYS A 125 -16.87 11.56 11.37
N THR A 126 -16.43 12.20 10.29
CA THR A 126 -17.18 13.29 9.64
C THR A 126 -18.45 12.76 8.99
N GLY A 127 -18.41 11.60 8.34
CA GLY A 127 -19.59 10.94 7.77
C GLY A 127 -20.65 10.62 8.84
N LYS A 128 -20.24 10.05 9.97
CA LYS A 128 -21.15 9.79 11.12
C LYS A 128 -21.75 11.09 11.68
N ALA A 129 -21.01 12.18 11.71
CA ALA A 129 -21.54 13.48 12.15
C ALA A 129 -22.57 14.05 11.16
N ALA A 130 -22.31 13.95 9.86
CA ALA A 130 -23.23 14.37 8.80
C ALA A 130 -24.52 13.53 8.81
N GLU A 131 -24.40 12.20 9.00
CA GLU A 131 -25.55 11.29 9.13
C GLU A 131 -26.45 11.68 10.32
N LYS A 132 -25.86 11.94 11.49
CA LYS A 132 -26.61 12.43 12.67
C LYS A 132 -27.29 13.77 12.44
N ALA A 133 -26.72 14.61 11.57
CA ALA A 133 -27.30 15.89 11.16
C ALA A 133 -28.30 15.76 10.00
N LEU A 134 -28.63 14.54 9.57
CA LEU A 134 -29.51 14.22 8.43
C LEU A 134 -29.01 14.80 7.08
N GLN A 135 -27.72 15.05 6.97
CA GLN A 135 -27.03 15.48 5.75
C GLN A 135 -26.57 14.26 4.97
N ILE A 136 -27.51 13.52 4.38
CA ILE A 136 -27.28 12.19 3.81
C ILE A 136 -26.26 12.22 2.66
N ASP A 137 -26.34 13.22 1.76
CA ASP A 137 -25.44 13.35 0.62
C ASP A 137 -23.98 13.56 1.08
N ASP A 138 -23.78 14.36 2.12
CA ASP A 138 -22.47 14.59 2.71
C ASP A 138 -21.94 13.33 3.41
N ALA A 139 -22.79 12.63 4.17
CA ALA A 139 -22.43 11.38 4.83
C ALA A 139 -21.97 10.33 3.82
N LEU A 140 -22.74 10.11 2.74
CA LEU A 140 -22.38 9.17 1.67
C LEU A 140 -21.07 9.53 1.00
N ARG A 141 -20.81 10.81 0.73
CA ARG A 141 -19.56 11.28 0.14
C ARG A 141 -18.35 10.98 1.04
N TYR A 142 -18.44 11.23 2.35
CA TYR A 142 -17.37 10.95 3.29
C TYR A 142 -17.13 9.44 3.45
N TYR A 143 -18.18 8.62 3.49
CA TYR A 143 -18.05 7.18 3.53
C TYR A 143 -17.43 6.63 2.24
N TYR A 144 -17.79 7.15 1.08
CA TYR A 144 -17.17 6.80 -0.18
C TYR A 144 -15.67 7.12 -0.20
N TRP A 145 -15.26 8.30 0.26
CA TRP A 145 -13.85 8.64 0.35
C TRP A 145 -13.09 7.77 1.36
N ALA A 146 -13.69 7.44 2.49
CA ALA A 146 -13.12 6.50 3.44
C ALA A 146 -12.89 5.13 2.80
N LEU A 147 -13.89 4.61 2.08
CA LEU A 147 -13.82 3.33 1.39
C LEU A 147 -12.71 3.32 0.33
N MET A 148 -12.65 4.35 -0.52
CA MET A 148 -11.62 4.43 -1.57
C MET A 148 -10.21 4.51 -1.00
N LEU A 149 -10.01 5.23 0.10
CA LEU A 149 -8.71 5.25 0.78
C LEU A 149 -8.40 3.93 1.48
N ASN A 150 -9.39 3.26 2.06
CA ASN A 150 -9.19 2.01 2.78
C ASN A 150 -8.83 0.84 1.85
N LYS A 151 -9.37 0.80 0.64
CA LYS A 151 -9.00 -0.22 -0.38
C LYS A 151 -7.49 -0.39 -0.56
N GLY A 152 -6.72 0.71 -0.47
CA GLY A 152 -5.25 0.66 -0.58
C GLY A 152 -4.52 0.31 0.72
N LEU A 153 -5.21 0.15 1.85
CA LEU A 153 -4.60 -0.22 3.12
C LEU A 153 -4.64 -1.72 3.36
N ASN A 154 -5.63 -2.40 2.81
CA ASN A 154 -5.91 -3.83 3.01
C ASN A 154 -5.81 -4.28 4.48
N THR A 155 -6.25 -3.40 5.39
CA THR A 155 -6.22 -3.60 6.85
C THR A 155 -7.58 -3.32 7.43
N GLU A 156 -7.96 -4.09 8.45
CA GLU A 156 -9.12 -3.77 9.26
C GLU A 156 -8.86 -2.49 10.07
N ILE A 157 -9.81 -1.56 10.02
CA ILE A 157 -9.76 -0.34 10.80
C ILE A 157 -10.79 -0.46 11.91
N GLU A 158 -10.31 -0.55 13.14
CA GLU A 158 -11.17 -0.47 14.32
C GLU A 158 -11.55 0.99 14.59
N ASN A 159 -12.84 1.25 14.71
CA ASN A 159 -13.37 2.54 15.08
C ASN A 159 -14.36 2.38 16.22
N ASP A 160 -13.99 2.83 17.44
CA ASP A 160 -14.81 2.82 18.65
C ASP A 160 -15.47 1.44 18.97
N GLY A 161 -14.74 0.35 18.73
CA GLY A 161 -15.19 -1.01 19.00
C GLY A 161 -16.03 -1.65 17.87
N GLU A 162 -16.23 -0.98 16.75
CA GLU A 162 -16.80 -1.55 15.52
C GLU A 162 -15.68 -1.88 14.53
N GLN A 163 -15.58 -3.15 14.15
CA GLN A 163 -14.69 -3.58 13.09
C GLN A 163 -15.31 -3.24 11.73
N MET A 164 -14.59 -2.46 10.93
CA MET A 164 -14.94 -2.21 9.53
C MET A 164 -13.92 -2.94 8.65
N SER A 165 -14.31 -4.05 8.07
CA SER A 165 -13.53 -4.72 7.04
C SER A 165 -13.85 -4.17 5.66
N ALA A 166 -12.84 -3.98 4.82
CA ALA A 166 -13.03 -3.75 3.40
C ALA A 166 -13.24 -5.13 2.74
N SER A 167 -14.50 -5.54 2.62
CA SER A 167 -14.89 -6.72 1.84
C SER A 167 -15.11 -6.37 0.37
#